data_5aa8e24a9d90f92e09bcf7d3e5b10000
#
_entry.id   5aa8e24a9d90f92e09bcf7d3e5b10000
#
_cell.length_a   1.000
_cell.length_b   1.000
_cell.length_c   1.000
_cell.angle_alpha   90.00
_cell.angle_beta   90.00
_cell.angle_gamma   90.00
#
_symmetry.space_group_name_H-M   'P 1'
#
loop_
_entity.id
_entity.type
_entity.pdbx_description
1 polymer ?
#
loop_
_entity_poly.entity_id
_entity_poly.type
_entity_poly.pdbx_seq_one_letter_code
_entity_poly.pdbx_strand_id
1 'polypeptide(L)'
;MQQKGNVEKPLQEVMTLTIDSLSANEEFARVVVAVFATRMNPTLEEIDDIKTAVSEAVTNAVIHGYQNKEGKISIEAAVQENVLSVTISDDGVGISNIERAMEPMFSTLPEERSGMGFSFMEAFMDRVEVVSAPGKGTSVTMRKKIGREFR
;
A
#
# COMPACT_ATOMS: atom_id res chain seq x y z
N MET A 1 1.12 -37.23 14.94
CA MET A 1 0.83 -36.75 14.93
C MET A 1 0.16 -36.07 14.98
N GLN A 2 -0.13 -35.64 14.94
CA GLN A 2 -0.82 -35.03 14.99
C GLN A 2 -1.03 -34.10 14.89
N GLN A 3 -1.08 -33.55 14.51
CA GLN A 3 -1.34 -32.58 14.28
C GLN A 3 -2.32 -32.14 14.29
N LYS A 4 -2.78 -32.15 14.51
CA LYS A 4 -3.77 -31.94 14.62
C LYS A 4 -4.18 -30.82 15.00
N GLY A 5 -4.34 -30.41 15.43
CA GLY A 5 -4.85 -29.26 15.84
C GLY A 5 -4.53 -28.09 15.12
N ASN A 6 -3.62 -28.06 14.56
CA ASN A 6 -3.25 -26.86 14.01
C ASN A 6 -3.96 -26.53 12.84
N VAL A 7 -4.81 -27.25 12.47
CA VAL A 7 -5.46 -27.00 11.37
C VAL A 7 -6.25 -25.85 11.29
N GLU A 8 -6.62 -25.28 12.31
CA GLU A 8 -7.51 -24.26 12.22
C GLU A 8 -6.97 -22.94 11.86
N LYS A 9 -5.72 -22.73 11.76
CA LYS A 9 -5.26 -21.42 11.48
C LYS A 9 -5.39 -21.11 10.04
N PRO A 10 -5.90 -19.97 9.62
CA PRO A 10 -5.96 -19.58 8.23
C PRO A 10 -4.56 -19.45 7.66
N LEU A 11 -4.39 -19.80 6.41
CA LEU A 11 -3.12 -19.65 5.78
C LEU A 11 -2.83 -18.19 5.53
N GLN A 12 -1.61 -17.79 5.72
CA GLN A 12 -1.20 -16.45 5.42
C GLN A 12 0.07 -16.52 4.61
N GLU A 13 0.07 -15.85 3.49
CA GLU A 13 1.25 -15.77 2.66
C GLU A 13 1.74 -14.33 2.69
N VAL A 14 3.04 -14.15 2.79
CA VAL A 14 3.62 -12.83 2.93
C VAL A 14 4.76 -12.68 1.96
N MET A 15 4.83 -11.52 1.33
CA MET A 15 5.93 -11.15 0.45
C MET A 15 6.49 -9.84 0.95
N THR A 16 7.80 -9.68 0.99
CA THR A 16 8.42 -8.41 1.33
C THR A 16 9.36 -8.00 0.21
N LEU A 17 9.45 -6.71 0.00
CA LEU A 17 10.27 -6.14 -1.06
C LEU A 17 10.84 -4.83 -0.54
N THR A 18 12.12 -4.61 -0.72
CA THR A 18 12.74 -3.33 -0.37
C THR A 18 13.33 -2.77 -1.64
N ILE A 19 13.00 -1.51 -1.93
CA ILE A 19 13.46 -0.86 -3.14
C ILE A 19 14.04 0.50 -2.80
N ASP A 20 14.85 1.00 -3.68
CA ASP A 20 15.37 2.36 -3.53
C ASP A 20 14.25 3.34 -3.82
N SER A 21 14.31 4.49 -3.16
CA SER A 21 13.30 5.53 -3.32
C SER A 21 13.55 6.28 -4.61
N LEU A 22 13.09 5.72 -5.71
CA LEU A 22 13.22 6.33 -7.03
C LEU A 22 11.86 6.26 -7.70
N SER A 23 11.51 7.32 -8.43
CA SER A 23 10.24 7.34 -9.13
C SER A 23 10.10 6.17 -10.09
N ALA A 24 11.21 5.71 -10.67
CA ALA A 24 11.14 4.58 -11.59
C ALA A 24 10.69 3.31 -10.90
N ASN A 25 10.89 3.20 -9.60
CA ASN A 25 10.52 1.99 -8.86
C ASN A 25 9.06 1.92 -8.52
N GLU A 26 8.29 2.98 -8.77
CA GLU A 26 6.87 2.94 -8.54
C GLU A 26 6.21 1.94 -9.44
N GLU A 27 6.61 1.90 -10.71
CA GLU A 27 6.03 0.95 -11.63
C GLU A 27 6.44 -0.47 -11.27
N PHE A 28 7.67 -0.66 -10.88
CA PHE A 28 8.14 -1.98 -10.49
C PHE A 28 7.34 -2.47 -9.28
N ALA A 29 7.14 -1.63 -8.30
CA ALA A 29 6.44 -2.02 -7.08
C ALA A 29 5.01 -2.43 -7.37
N ARG A 30 4.30 -1.66 -8.18
CA ARG A 30 2.89 -1.98 -8.42
C ARG A 30 2.76 -3.28 -9.19
N VAL A 31 3.70 -3.56 -10.09
CA VAL A 31 3.64 -4.80 -10.83
C VAL A 31 3.92 -5.99 -9.92
N VAL A 32 4.89 -5.86 -9.02
CA VAL A 32 5.21 -6.95 -8.11
C VAL A 32 4.02 -7.26 -7.20
N VAL A 33 3.38 -6.22 -6.66
CA VAL A 33 2.23 -6.44 -5.79
C VAL A 33 1.06 -7.04 -6.58
N ALA A 34 0.86 -6.58 -7.82
CA ALA A 34 -0.22 -7.12 -8.65
C ALA A 34 0.02 -8.60 -8.95
N VAL A 35 1.25 -8.98 -9.24
CA VAL A 35 1.58 -10.38 -9.49
C VAL A 35 1.32 -11.21 -8.24
N PHE A 36 1.72 -10.69 -7.08
CA PHE A 36 1.47 -11.40 -5.83
C PHE A 36 -0.03 -11.60 -5.63
N ALA A 37 -0.83 -10.60 -5.94
CA ALA A 37 -2.27 -10.65 -5.73
C ALA A 37 -2.97 -11.63 -6.65
N THR A 38 -2.34 -12.05 -7.75
CA THR A 38 -3.01 -12.95 -8.70
C THR A 38 -3.38 -14.28 -8.07
N ARG A 39 -2.72 -14.68 -6.97
CA ARG A 39 -3.08 -15.92 -6.28
C ARG A 39 -4.48 -15.88 -5.69
N MET A 40 -5.08 -14.68 -5.62
CA MET A 40 -6.43 -14.53 -5.07
C MET A 40 -7.50 -14.49 -6.14
N ASN A 41 -7.12 -14.69 -7.40
CA ASN A 41 -8.08 -14.65 -8.51
C ASN A 41 -8.84 -13.35 -8.59
N PRO A 42 -8.17 -12.21 -8.63
CA PRO A 42 -8.85 -10.93 -8.70
C PRO A 42 -9.41 -10.68 -10.08
N THR A 43 -10.37 -9.78 -10.18
CA THR A 43 -10.82 -9.31 -11.47
C THR A 43 -9.81 -8.32 -12.02
N LEU A 44 -9.92 -7.99 -13.29
CA LEU A 44 -9.03 -6.99 -13.86
C LEU A 44 -9.21 -5.64 -13.20
N GLU A 45 -10.44 -5.32 -12.84
CA GLU A 45 -10.69 -4.07 -12.15
C GLU A 45 -10.01 -4.05 -10.79
N GLU A 46 -10.07 -5.16 -10.07
CA GLU A 46 -9.42 -5.23 -8.77
C GLU A 46 -7.91 -5.11 -8.91
N ILE A 47 -7.33 -5.70 -9.95
CA ILE A 47 -5.89 -5.57 -10.19
C ILE A 47 -5.54 -4.11 -10.48
N ASP A 48 -6.34 -3.43 -11.28
CA ASP A 48 -6.07 -2.03 -11.59
C ASP A 48 -6.18 -1.17 -10.35
N ASP A 49 -7.15 -1.44 -9.49
CA ASP A 49 -7.33 -0.69 -8.25
C ASP A 49 -6.12 -0.88 -7.34
N ILE A 50 -5.63 -2.12 -7.23
CA ILE A 50 -4.47 -2.40 -6.41
C ILE A 50 -3.24 -1.66 -6.97
N LYS A 51 -3.05 -1.71 -8.28
CA LYS A 51 -1.90 -1.07 -8.89
C LYS A 51 -1.93 0.44 -8.65
N THR A 52 -3.10 1.04 -8.79
CA THR A 52 -3.22 2.47 -8.59
C THR A 52 -2.92 2.85 -7.14
N ALA A 53 -3.46 2.10 -6.20
CA ALA A 53 -3.24 2.43 -4.79
C ALA A 53 -1.77 2.25 -4.42
N VAL A 54 -1.11 1.21 -4.91
CA VAL A 54 0.30 0.99 -4.61
C VAL A 54 1.15 2.10 -5.24
N SER A 55 0.82 2.50 -6.47
CA SER A 55 1.56 3.57 -7.12
C SER A 55 1.48 4.85 -6.33
N GLU A 56 0.29 5.17 -5.80
CA GLU A 56 0.14 6.39 -5.03
C GLU A 56 0.93 6.32 -3.74
N ALA A 57 0.93 5.18 -3.09
CA ALA A 57 1.65 5.07 -1.83
C ALA A 57 3.17 5.13 -2.02
N VAL A 58 3.68 4.53 -3.09
CA VAL A 58 5.11 4.61 -3.38
C VAL A 58 5.49 6.03 -3.78
N THR A 59 4.67 6.68 -4.59
CA THR A 59 4.92 8.06 -4.98
C THR A 59 4.98 8.96 -3.76
N ASN A 60 4.08 8.73 -2.79
CA ASN A 60 4.10 9.52 -1.58
C ASN A 60 5.40 9.33 -0.82
N ALA A 61 5.90 8.11 -0.75
CA ALA A 61 7.15 7.87 -0.05
C ALA A 61 8.32 8.58 -0.75
N VAL A 62 8.34 8.54 -2.08
CA VAL A 62 9.43 9.16 -2.83
C VAL A 62 9.38 10.68 -2.71
N ILE A 63 8.22 11.26 -2.94
CA ILE A 63 8.10 12.70 -3.06
C ILE A 63 7.95 13.36 -1.70
N HIS A 64 7.07 12.84 -0.88
CA HIS A 64 6.76 13.50 0.39
C HIS A 64 7.57 12.93 1.53
N GLY A 65 7.85 11.63 1.52
CA GLY A 65 8.62 11.01 2.58
C GLY A 65 10.07 11.38 2.48
N TYR A 66 10.70 11.04 1.39
CA TYR A 66 12.13 11.28 1.22
C TYR A 66 12.43 12.58 0.49
N GLN A 67 11.40 13.24 -0.03
CA GLN A 67 11.59 14.52 -0.70
C GLN A 67 12.60 14.42 -1.84
N ASN A 68 12.47 13.31 -2.58
CA ASN A 68 13.32 13.02 -3.72
C ASN A 68 14.79 12.82 -3.36
N LYS A 69 15.05 12.46 -2.10
CA LYS A 69 16.41 12.15 -1.68
C LYS A 69 16.53 10.65 -1.51
N GLU A 70 17.71 10.20 -1.18
CA GLU A 70 17.96 8.79 -1.06
C GLU A 70 17.21 8.17 0.08
N GLY A 71 16.81 6.94 -0.08
CA GLY A 71 16.15 6.20 0.98
C GLY A 71 15.68 4.87 0.46
N LYS A 72 15.15 4.06 1.36
CA LYS A 72 14.63 2.76 1.02
C LYS A 72 13.16 2.71 1.35
N ILE A 73 12.40 2.07 0.50
CA ILE A 73 10.97 1.89 0.71
C ILE A 73 10.73 0.40 0.90
N SER A 74 10.05 0.04 1.97
CA SER A 74 9.70 -1.34 2.25
C SER A 74 8.27 -1.58 1.88
N ILE A 75 8.01 -2.70 1.22
CA ILE A 75 6.67 -3.09 0.84
C ILE A 75 6.43 -4.48 1.36
N GLU A 76 5.35 -4.65 2.09
CA GLU A 76 4.97 -5.95 2.59
C GLU A 76 3.57 -6.24 2.12
N ALA A 77 3.37 -7.30 1.38
CA ALA A 77 2.05 -7.71 0.93
C ALA A 77 1.72 -9.03 1.57
N ALA A 78 0.52 -9.18 2.07
CA ALA A 78 0.09 -10.40 2.76
C ALA A 78 -1.31 -10.78 2.32
N VAL A 79 -1.56 -12.06 2.24
CA VAL A 79 -2.86 -12.58 1.91
C VAL A 79 -3.32 -13.47 3.06
N GLN A 80 -4.47 -13.18 3.60
CA GLN A 80 -5.05 -14.02 4.62
C GLN A 80 -6.53 -14.15 4.29
N GLU A 81 -6.95 -15.36 4.07
CA GLU A 81 -8.31 -15.61 3.61
C GLU A 81 -8.48 -14.86 2.30
N ASN A 82 -9.45 -14.02 2.18
CA ASN A 82 -9.65 -13.30 0.92
C ASN A 82 -9.33 -11.82 1.07
N VAL A 83 -8.45 -11.47 2.00
CA VAL A 83 -8.06 -10.08 2.18
C VAL A 83 -6.59 -9.91 1.83
N LEU A 84 -6.32 -8.95 0.95
CA LEU A 84 -4.97 -8.55 0.62
C LEU A 84 -4.63 -7.34 1.47
N SER A 85 -3.49 -7.38 2.16
CA SER A 85 -2.99 -6.23 2.90
C SER A 85 -1.67 -5.83 2.30
N VAL A 86 -1.48 -4.56 2.04
CA VAL A 86 -0.22 -4.05 1.51
C VAL A 86 0.22 -2.92 2.42
N THR A 87 1.42 -3.01 2.96
CA THR A 87 1.99 -1.96 3.82
C THR A 87 3.21 -1.40 3.11
N ILE A 88 3.24 -0.09 2.96
CA ILE A 88 4.34 0.60 2.32
C ILE A 88 4.91 1.59 3.32
N SER A 89 6.20 1.42 3.63
CA SER A 89 6.84 2.18 4.71
C SER A 89 8.06 2.90 4.23
N ASP A 90 8.27 4.09 4.75
CA ASP A 90 9.49 4.85 4.52
C ASP A 90 9.98 5.41 5.85
N ASP A 91 11.25 5.79 5.87
CA ASP A 91 11.85 6.39 7.05
C ASP A 91 12.10 7.88 6.80
N GLY A 92 11.21 8.50 6.09
CA GLY A 92 11.38 9.90 5.71
C GLY A 92 10.93 10.88 6.77
N VAL A 93 10.48 12.04 6.34
CA VAL A 93 10.19 13.14 7.26
C VAL A 93 8.91 12.95 8.06
N GLY A 94 8.05 12.06 7.62
CA GLY A 94 6.77 11.85 8.31
C GLY A 94 5.75 12.91 7.99
N ILE A 95 4.57 12.75 8.56
CA ILE A 95 3.44 13.63 8.32
C ILE A 95 3.05 14.23 9.65
N SER A 96 2.98 15.55 9.71
CA SER A 96 2.66 16.21 10.97
C SER A 96 1.16 16.28 11.22
N ASN A 97 0.35 16.24 10.20
CA ASN A 97 -1.10 16.30 10.38
C ASN A 97 -1.74 15.28 9.46
N ILE A 98 -1.91 14.06 9.98
CA ILE A 98 -2.44 12.97 9.16
C ILE A 98 -3.87 13.23 8.76
N GLU A 99 -4.68 13.74 9.65
CA GLU A 99 -6.06 13.98 9.31
C GLU A 99 -6.20 14.91 8.13
N ARG A 100 -5.42 15.97 8.13
CA ARG A 100 -5.50 16.93 7.05
C ARG A 100 -4.93 16.32 5.77
N ALA A 101 -3.88 15.53 5.87
CA ALA A 101 -3.29 14.92 4.69
C ALA A 101 -4.26 13.97 4.01
N MET A 102 -5.18 13.40 4.74
CA MET A 102 -6.13 12.46 4.17
C MET A 102 -7.40 13.11 3.66
N GLU A 103 -7.55 14.41 3.83
CA GLU A 103 -8.74 15.07 3.33
C GLU A 103 -8.72 15.08 1.82
N PRO A 104 -9.85 14.84 1.17
CA PRO A 104 -9.91 14.89 -0.26
C PRO A 104 -9.58 16.28 -0.77
N MET A 105 -8.83 16.36 -1.84
CA MET A 105 -8.52 17.64 -2.46
C MET A 105 -7.84 18.58 -1.51
N PHE A 106 -7.04 18.04 -0.59
CA PHE A 106 -6.38 18.87 0.37
C PHE A 106 -5.51 19.89 -0.29
N SER A 107 -4.77 19.57 -1.30
CA SER A 107 -3.86 20.52 -1.89
C SER A 107 -4.51 21.23 -3.04
N THR A 108 -4.33 22.54 -3.13
CA THR A 108 -4.87 23.29 -4.23
C THR A 108 -3.81 23.57 -5.26
N LEU A 109 -2.56 23.21 -5.02
CA LEU A 109 -1.52 23.48 -5.98
C LEU A 109 -1.32 22.28 -6.87
N PRO A 110 -1.16 22.47 -8.17
CA PRO A 110 -1.05 21.32 -9.06
C PRO A 110 0.07 20.38 -8.68
N GLU A 111 1.20 20.90 -8.26
CA GLU A 111 2.29 20.05 -7.93
C GLU A 111 2.06 19.32 -6.65
N GLU A 112 1.12 19.76 -5.84
CA GLU A 112 0.86 19.07 -4.63
C GLU A 112 -0.37 18.30 -4.71
N ARG A 113 -1.02 18.26 -5.92
CA ARG A 113 -2.23 17.81 -5.98
C ARG A 113 -2.38 16.44 -5.73
N SER A 114 -1.45 15.71 -5.97
CA SER A 114 -1.64 14.40 -5.66
C SER A 114 -1.88 14.34 -4.20
N GLY A 115 -1.67 15.43 -3.53
CA GLY A 115 -2.17 15.59 -2.22
C GLY A 115 -1.84 14.46 -1.34
N MET A 116 -0.79 13.79 -1.51
CA MET A 116 -0.42 12.61 -0.86
C MET A 116 -1.20 11.40 -1.34
N GLY A 117 -2.15 11.58 -2.26
CA GLY A 117 -2.84 10.48 -2.89
C GLY A 117 -3.72 9.63 -2.00
N PHE A 118 -3.96 10.06 -0.75
CA PHE A 118 -4.74 9.21 0.16
C PHE A 118 -6.19 9.08 -0.29
N SER A 119 -6.76 10.08 -0.91
CA SER A 119 -8.12 9.97 -1.41
C SER A 119 -8.23 8.90 -2.46
N PHE A 120 -7.21 8.77 -3.33
CA PHE A 120 -7.24 7.75 -4.35
C PHE A 120 -7.05 6.38 -3.72
N MET A 121 -6.20 6.25 -2.72
CA MET A 121 -6.04 4.99 -2.05
C MET A 121 -7.36 4.55 -1.44
N GLU A 122 -8.06 5.49 -0.80
CA GLU A 122 -9.34 5.15 -0.17
C GLU A 122 -10.42 4.85 -1.19
N ALA A 123 -10.32 5.42 -2.38
CA ALA A 123 -11.30 5.15 -3.42
C ALA A 123 -11.16 3.74 -3.97
N PHE A 124 -9.94 3.20 -4.01
CA PHE A 124 -9.70 1.92 -4.65
C PHE A 124 -9.49 0.76 -3.68
N MET A 125 -9.23 1.06 -2.42
CA MET A 125 -9.02 0.01 -1.42
C MET A 125 -10.15 0.09 -0.40
N ASP A 126 -10.37 -1.00 0.33
CA ASP A 126 -11.45 -1.01 1.29
C ASP A 126 -11.08 -0.30 2.57
N ARG A 127 -9.80 -0.26 2.90
CA ARG A 127 -9.38 0.39 4.11
C ARG A 127 -7.97 0.90 3.97
N VAL A 128 -7.71 2.09 4.46
CA VAL A 128 -6.38 2.69 4.42
C VAL A 128 -6.08 3.21 5.82
N GLU A 129 -4.94 2.78 6.37
CA GLU A 129 -4.50 3.25 7.67
C GLU A 129 -3.13 3.83 7.54
N VAL A 130 -2.88 4.97 8.15
CA VAL A 130 -1.62 5.67 8.07
C VAL A 130 -1.07 5.83 9.47
N VAL A 131 0.19 5.44 9.66
CA VAL A 131 0.89 5.66 10.90
C VAL A 131 2.11 6.50 10.57
N SER A 132 2.22 7.66 11.18
CA SER A 132 3.30 8.57 10.84
C SER A 132 3.48 9.57 11.97
N ALA A 133 4.69 10.11 12.07
CA ALA A 133 4.98 11.20 12.98
C ALA A 133 6.17 11.94 12.43
N PRO A 134 6.32 13.23 12.74
CA PRO A 134 7.45 13.99 12.21
C PRO A 134 8.77 13.33 12.57
N GLY A 135 9.62 13.17 11.58
CA GLY A 135 10.94 12.56 11.77
C GLY A 135 10.93 11.07 11.93
N LYS A 136 9.75 10.43 11.86
CA LYS A 136 9.68 9.01 12.09
C LYS A 136 9.26 8.22 10.87
N GLY A 137 9.09 8.87 9.74
CA GLY A 137 8.65 8.19 8.54
C GLY A 137 7.16 7.91 8.54
N THR A 138 6.73 7.13 7.59
CA THR A 138 5.31 6.86 7.37
C THR A 138 5.11 5.42 6.97
N SER A 139 4.09 4.79 7.51
CA SER A 139 3.64 3.47 7.07
C SER A 139 2.20 3.58 6.66
N VAL A 140 1.90 3.14 5.46
CA VAL A 140 0.54 3.13 4.93
C VAL A 140 0.15 1.69 4.75
N THR A 141 -0.93 1.25 5.38
CA THR A 141 -1.44 -0.10 5.22
C THR A 141 -2.78 -0.02 4.52
N MET A 142 -2.90 -0.73 3.41
CA MET A 142 -4.11 -0.73 2.62
C MET A 142 -4.64 -2.14 2.56
N ARG A 143 -5.93 -2.33 2.70
CA ARG A 143 -6.55 -3.64 2.66
C ARG A 143 -7.67 -3.69 1.65
N LYS A 144 -7.77 -4.81 0.97
CA LYS A 144 -8.81 -4.98 -0.02
C LYS A 144 -9.28 -6.42 0.00
N LYS A 145 -10.60 -6.61 0.04
CA LYS A 145 -11.17 -7.93 -0.03
C LYS A 145 -11.26 -8.28 -1.49
N ILE A 146 -10.69 -9.41 -1.89
CA ILE A 146 -10.57 -9.79 -3.28
C ILE A 146 -11.43 -11.00 -3.57
N GLY A 147 -12.01 -10.96 -4.71
CA GLY A 147 -12.77 -12.10 -5.16
C GLY A 147 -14.19 -12.09 -4.69
N ARG A 148 -15.05 -12.93 -5.23
CA ARG A 148 -16.34 -12.96 -4.80
C ARG A 148 -16.59 -14.28 -4.40
N GLU A 149 -17.51 -14.46 -3.62
CA GLU A 149 -17.91 -15.65 -3.25
C GLU A 149 -18.56 -16.25 -4.29
N PHE A 150 -18.43 -17.41 -4.59
CA PHE A 150 -19.08 -17.98 -5.57
C PHE A 150 -20.03 -18.55 -5.23
N ARG A 151 -20.72 -18.68 -5.75
CA ARG A 151 -21.78 -19.10 -5.38
C ARG A 151 -22.37 -19.93 -6.32
#